data_91c79eb4205d14111aeeab3c668e396d
#
_entry.id   91c79eb4205d14111aeeab3c668e396d
#
_cell.length_a   1.000
_cell.length_b   1.000
_cell.length_c   1.000
_cell.angle_alpha   90.00
_cell.angle_beta   90.00
_cell.angle_gamma   90.00
#
_symmetry.space_group_name_H-M   'P 1'
#
loop_
_entity.id
_entity.type
_entity.pdbx_description
1 polymer ?
#
loop_
_entity_poly.entity_id
_entity_poly.type
_entity_poly.pdbx_seq_one_letter_code
_entity_poly.pdbx_strand_id
1 'polypeptide(L)'
;MLQRKAYARLMDWKENGRKPLLVYGQRQTGKTFIIESFAKENYSGYVYADLSKDAEFRSVFEGRSLSIDGIMLSIRTLRSLGSGDLSDTLFFFDEIQDCEAAFSALKLFALDGRFKVIASGSMLGVKISGTGSMERKGMLSPMGYVEPYIMRSLDFEEFLWSQGVPPDSVAEVRRCIRFRSPVPDAILGRFAALFRKYMIIGGMPAAVEAFNENRETYYGAMAVQEGILALVGQDINRYNSGMDAVKTMECFESIPGQLSKTNKRFHYSEVGKDRAGSRKSADVYGGNLLWIKNAGYGNFVHGISQISLPLAGQKKPDVFKVYMSDTGLLARMYGEGAVIAIHSADYSYNLGALAENAVAEGLVKSGFDTFYYQKSNGNGRMEIDFVVEMPSGATAIEVKSGKKRDSPSLSKVGEVFDVAHRVKLEDGNIFVDAGGVVHMPLFAAAFMDSFEDKPSFLKRRAAQHETPERRTRLRRRCQDAGSFDGQRGSMGHVFIPWFAPPMRATVA
;
A
#
# COMPACT_ATOMS: atom_id res chain seq x y z
N MET A 1 18.27 3.61 -6.44
CA MET A 1 16.81 3.35 -6.60
C MET A 1 16.32 2.57 -5.38
N LEU A 2 15.24 3.02 -4.75
CA LEU A 2 14.60 2.29 -3.66
C LEU A 2 13.95 1.00 -4.18
N GLN A 3 14.19 -0.11 -3.51
CA GLN A 3 13.53 -1.37 -3.83
C GLN A 3 12.05 -1.32 -3.41
N ARG A 4 11.13 -1.73 -4.31
CA ARG A 4 9.70 -1.62 -4.09
C ARG A 4 8.98 -2.95 -4.40
N LYS A 5 8.01 -3.32 -3.57
CA LYS A 5 7.09 -4.45 -3.82
C LYS A 5 6.30 -4.26 -5.12
N ALA A 6 6.05 -3.00 -5.48
CA ALA A 6 5.39 -2.64 -6.73
C ALA A 6 6.14 -3.19 -7.96
N TYR A 7 7.48 -3.29 -7.93
CA TYR A 7 8.25 -3.84 -9.05
C TYR A 7 7.90 -5.33 -9.30
N ALA A 8 7.78 -6.12 -8.23
CA ALA A 8 7.34 -7.51 -8.35
C ALA A 8 5.93 -7.64 -8.94
N ARG A 9 5.02 -6.69 -8.60
CA ARG A 9 3.68 -6.64 -9.21
C ARG A 9 3.72 -6.29 -10.70
N LEU A 10 4.62 -5.40 -11.12
CA LEU A 10 4.82 -5.08 -12.53
C LEU A 10 5.36 -6.28 -13.30
N MET A 11 6.30 -7.04 -12.71
CA MET A 11 6.82 -8.28 -13.30
C MET A 11 5.72 -9.35 -13.45
N ASP A 12 4.93 -9.58 -12.39
CA ASP A 12 3.79 -10.50 -12.45
C ASP A 12 2.78 -10.09 -13.54
N TRP A 13 2.50 -8.80 -13.67
CA TRP A 13 1.63 -8.30 -14.74
C TRP A 13 2.25 -8.51 -16.14
N LYS A 14 3.55 -8.28 -16.31
CA LYS A 14 4.22 -8.53 -17.60
C LYS A 14 4.03 -9.98 -18.04
N GLU A 15 4.18 -10.93 -17.11
CA GLU A 15 4.12 -12.36 -17.39
C GLU A 15 2.67 -12.88 -17.52
N ASN A 16 1.79 -12.46 -16.63
CA ASN A 16 0.46 -13.04 -16.45
C ASN A 16 -0.70 -12.10 -16.79
N GLY A 17 -0.47 -10.78 -16.88
CA GLY A 17 -1.49 -9.77 -17.13
C GLY A 17 -2.02 -9.81 -18.56
N ARG A 18 -3.35 -9.78 -18.70
CA ARG A 18 -4.05 -9.79 -19.98
C ARG A 18 -4.74 -8.47 -20.32
N LYS A 19 -4.86 -7.59 -19.34
CA LYS A 19 -5.52 -6.29 -19.47
C LYS A 19 -4.51 -5.18 -19.20
N PRO A 20 -4.76 -3.95 -19.66
CA PRO A 20 -3.99 -2.79 -19.25
C PRO A 20 -3.87 -2.71 -17.73
N LEU A 21 -2.69 -2.38 -17.21
CA LEU A 21 -2.48 -2.15 -15.78
C LEU A 21 -2.79 -0.69 -15.45
N LEU A 22 -3.69 -0.46 -14.50
CA LEU A 22 -3.99 0.87 -13.99
C LEU A 22 -3.34 1.05 -12.62
N VAL A 23 -2.19 1.75 -12.58
CA VAL A 23 -1.45 2.06 -11.35
C VAL A 23 -1.91 3.41 -10.81
N TYR A 24 -2.59 3.42 -9.68
CA TYR A 24 -3.04 4.66 -9.07
C TYR A 24 -2.73 4.72 -7.57
N GLY A 25 -2.67 5.90 -7.02
CA GLY A 25 -2.33 6.10 -5.61
C GLY A 25 -2.05 7.55 -5.30
N GLN A 26 -1.77 7.81 -4.03
CA GLN A 26 -1.38 9.14 -3.56
C GLN A 26 -0.27 9.73 -4.43
N ARG A 27 -0.25 11.05 -4.57
CA ARG A 27 0.86 11.74 -5.26
C ARG A 27 2.19 11.49 -4.56
N GLN A 28 3.27 11.57 -5.32
CA GLN A 28 4.66 11.39 -4.85
C GLN A 28 5.00 10.01 -4.26
N THR A 29 4.20 8.98 -4.53
CA THR A 29 4.53 7.60 -4.16
C THR A 29 5.51 6.91 -5.12
N GLY A 30 5.97 7.62 -6.17
CA GLY A 30 6.98 7.13 -7.12
C GLY A 30 6.41 6.30 -8.28
N LYS A 31 5.12 6.46 -8.64
CA LYS A 31 4.47 5.71 -9.73
C LYS A 31 5.20 5.84 -11.06
N THR A 32 5.36 7.06 -11.54
CA THR A 32 6.04 7.36 -12.82
C THR A 32 7.44 6.78 -12.84
N PHE A 33 8.22 7.02 -11.79
CA PHE A 33 9.60 6.59 -11.69
C PHE A 33 9.75 5.06 -11.79
N ILE A 34 8.93 4.29 -11.03
CA ILE A 34 9.05 2.83 -11.04
C ILE A 34 8.58 2.20 -12.34
N ILE A 35 7.53 2.79 -12.98
CA ILE A 35 7.03 2.30 -14.27
C ILE A 35 8.06 2.57 -15.37
N GLU A 36 8.69 3.75 -15.39
CA GLU A 36 9.75 4.06 -16.34
C GLU A 36 10.97 3.16 -16.18
N SER A 37 11.43 2.94 -14.94
CA SER A 37 12.55 2.04 -14.67
C SER A 37 12.22 0.61 -15.12
N PHE A 38 11.03 0.14 -14.79
CA PHE A 38 10.54 -1.17 -15.23
C PHE A 38 10.47 -1.29 -16.75
N ALA A 39 9.98 -0.25 -17.44
CA ALA A 39 9.89 -0.22 -18.90
C ALA A 39 11.27 -0.36 -19.54
N LYS A 40 12.22 0.48 -19.11
CA LYS A 40 13.60 0.53 -19.64
C LYS A 40 14.38 -0.80 -19.42
N GLU A 41 14.09 -1.49 -18.32
CA GLU A 41 14.75 -2.74 -17.97
C GLU A 41 14.13 -3.99 -18.64
N ASN A 42 12.86 -3.92 -19.03
CA ASN A 42 12.10 -5.13 -19.36
C ASN A 42 11.49 -5.14 -20.76
N TYR A 43 11.55 -4.05 -21.53
CA TYR A 43 11.00 -3.97 -22.89
C TYR A 43 12.06 -3.43 -23.86
N SER A 44 11.98 -3.87 -25.11
CA SER A 44 12.85 -3.35 -26.18
C SER A 44 12.40 -1.97 -26.68
N GLY A 45 11.11 -1.66 -26.55
CA GLY A 45 10.48 -0.38 -26.89
C GLY A 45 9.72 0.24 -25.73
N TYR A 46 9.69 1.57 -25.68
CA TYR A 46 8.97 2.30 -24.64
C TYR A 46 8.41 3.60 -25.19
N VAL A 47 7.10 3.79 -25.04
CA VAL A 47 6.39 5.01 -25.42
C VAL A 47 5.76 5.62 -24.18
N TYR A 48 6.24 6.81 -23.80
CA TYR A 48 5.75 7.57 -22.66
C TYR A 48 4.95 8.79 -23.11
N ALA A 49 3.82 9.04 -22.45
CA ALA A 49 3.03 10.24 -22.59
C ALA A 49 2.50 10.73 -21.25
N ASP A 50 2.89 11.95 -20.85
CA ASP A 50 2.31 12.69 -19.72
C ASP A 50 1.05 13.41 -20.23
N LEU A 51 -0.12 12.84 -19.97
CA LEU A 51 -1.39 13.39 -20.48
C LEU A 51 -1.80 14.70 -19.82
N SER A 52 -1.14 15.14 -18.77
CA SER A 52 -1.35 16.46 -18.17
C SER A 52 -0.70 17.58 -18.99
N LYS A 53 0.39 17.27 -19.73
CA LYS A 53 1.22 18.25 -20.45
C LYS A 53 1.17 18.08 -21.96
N ASP A 54 1.08 16.86 -22.46
CA ASP A 54 1.17 16.52 -23.90
C ASP A 54 -0.19 16.64 -24.58
N ALA A 55 -0.53 17.88 -24.97
CA ALA A 55 -1.79 18.18 -25.66
C ALA A 55 -1.89 17.49 -27.02
N GLU A 56 -0.75 17.37 -27.74
CA GLU A 56 -0.70 16.68 -29.04
C GLU A 56 -1.00 15.19 -28.87
N PHE A 57 -0.43 14.55 -27.85
CA PHE A 57 -0.72 13.15 -27.58
C PHE A 57 -2.16 12.92 -27.10
N ARG A 58 -2.78 13.86 -26.37
CA ARG A 58 -4.21 13.77 -26.02
C ARG A 58 -5.09 13.72 -27.26
N SER A 59 -4.75 14.49 -28.31
CA SER A 59 -5.54 14.54 -29.55
C SER A 59 -5.67 13.17 -30.27
N VAL A 60 -4.73 12.24 -30.02
CA VAL A 60 -4.77 10.85 -30.51
C VAL A 60 -6.06 10.15 -30.08
N PHE A 61 -6.59 10.50 -28.91
CA PHE A 61 -7.80 9.90 -28.35
C PHE A 61 -9.08 10.70 -28.62
N GLU A 62 -8.98 11.84 -29.30
CA GLU A 62 -10.09 12.76 -29.59
C GLU A 62 -10.62 12.51 -31.00
N GLY A 63 -11.38 11.46 -31.24
CA GLY A 63 -11.96 11.16 -32.54
C GLY A 63 -13.42 10.65 -32.46
N ARG A 64 -14.23 10.90 -33.49
CA ARG A 64 -15.64 10.43 -33.54
C ARG A 64 -15.76 8.90 -33.67
N SER A 65 -14.71 8.22 -34.16
CA SER A 65 -14.67 6.76 -34.33
C SER A 65 -13.28 6.26 -33.95
N LEU A 66 -13.08 6.04 -32.65
CA LEU A 66 -11.81 5.51 -32.13
C LEU A 66 -11.73 4.01 -32.41
N SER A 67 -10.79 3.61 -33.25
CA SER A 67 -10.34 2.23 -33.41
C SER A 67 -8.93 2.09 -32.88
N ILE A 68 -8.55 0.88 -32.43
CA ILE A 68 -7.21 0.65 -31.93
C ILE A 68 -6.14 0.89 -33.00
N ASP A 69 -6.42 0.50 -34.25
CA ASP A 69 -5.51 0.71 -35.37
C ASP A 69 -5.32 2.20 -35.70
N GLY A 70 -6.39 3.01 -35.61
CA GLY A 70 -6.31 4.46 -35.78
C GLY A 70 -5.51 5.14 -34.66
N ILE A 71 -5.72 4.73 -33.39
CA ILE A 71 -4.94 5.19 -32.26
C ILE A 71 -3.47 4.85 -32.45
N MET A 72 -3.16 3.60 -32.82
CA MET A 72 -1.79 3.15 -33.01
C MET A 72 -1.10 3.82 -34.19
N LEU A 73 -1.81 4.07 -35.28
CA LEU A 73 -1.29 4.84 -36.42
C LEU A 73 -0.91 6.26 -36.00
N SER A 74 -1.78 6.91 -35.23
CA SER A 74 -1.52 8.27 -34.71
C SER A 74 -0.30 8.28 -33.76
N ILE A 75 -0.22 7.33 -32.83
CA ILE A 75 0.94 7.19 -31.92
C ILE A 75 2.23 6.95 -32.70
N ARG A 76 2.21 6.07 -33.71
CA ARG A 76 3.37 5.82 -34.58
C ARG A 76 3.85 7.06 -35.27
N THR A 77 2.90 7.86 -35.81
CA THR A 77 3.20 9.10 -36.50
C THR A 77 3.80 10.14 -35.57
N LEU A 78 3.17 10.38 -34.42
CA LEU A 78 3.63 11.37 -33.43
C LEU A 78 5.01 11.04 -32.82
N ARG A 79 5.28 9.77 -32.61
CA ARG A 79 6.54 9.31 -31.99
C ARG A 79 7.57 8.80 -32.99
N SER A 80 7.31 8.97 -34.30
CA SER A 80 8.18 8.50 -35.39
C SER A 80 8.57 7.02 -35.22
N LEU A 81 7.62 6.20 -34.76
CA LEU A 81 7.85 4.77 -34.61
C LEU A 81 7.76 4.13 -35.99
N GLY A 82 8.78 3.40 -36.39
CA GLY A 82 8.80 2.69 -37.67
C GLY A 82 7.66 1.66 -37.82
N SER A 83 7.55 1.04 -38.98
CA SER A 83 6.55 0.00 -39.28
C SER A 83 6.82 -1.35 -38.60
N GLY A 84 7.85 -1.46 -37.76
CA GLY A 84 8.24 -2.66 -37.05
C GLY A 84 7.20 -3.19 -36.06
N ASP A 85 7.45 -4.40 -35.56
CA ASP A 85 6.64 -5.02 -34.52
C ASP A 85 6.75 -4.22 -33.20
N LEU A 86 5.62 -3.96 -32.54
CA LEU A 86 5.50 -3.29 -31.25
C LEU A 86 5.07 -4.26 -30.15
N SER A 87 5.13 -5.56 -30.38
CA SER A 87 4.71 -6.57 -29.38
C SER A 87 5.55 -6.53 -28.09
N ASP A 88 6.83 -6.13 -28.17
CA ASP A 88 7.72 -5.91 -27.02
C ASP A 88 7.92 -4.41 -26.71
N THR A 89 6.89 -3.62 -26.94
CA THR A 89 6.85 -2.18 -26.60
C THR A 89 5.85 -1.95 -25.49
N LEU A 90 6.28 -1.24 -24.43
CA LEU A 90 5.37 -0.77 -23.38
C LEU A 90 4.86 0.63 -23.70
N PHE A 91 3.55 0.79 -23.69
CA PHE A 91 2.88 2.08 -23.77
C PHE A 91 2.51 2.53 -22.37
N PHE A 92 3.05 3.68 -21.95
CA PHE A 92 2.81 4.24 -20.62
C PHE A 92 2.11 5.60 -20.73
N PHE A 93 0.86 5.63 -20.27
CA PHE A 93 0.02 6.84 -20.21
C PHE A 93 -0.03 7.34 -18.78
N ASP A 94 0.73 8.40 -18.49
CA ASP A 94 0.79 9.00 -17.16
C ASP A 94 -0.25 10.12 -17.01
N GLU A 95 -0.68 10.37 -15.76
CA GLU A 95 -1.74 11.30 -15.38
C GLU A 95 -3.02 11.10 -16.22
N ILE A 96 -3.44 9.83 -16.33
CA ILE A 96 -4.55 9.38 -17.20
C ILE A 96 -5.87 10.12 -16.94
N GLN A 97 -6.08 10.64 -15.72
CA GLN A 97 -7.28 11.41 -15.35
C GLN A 97 -7.40 12.74 -16.09
N ASP A 98 -6.30 13.27 -16.62
CA ASP A 98 -6.29 14.53 -17.38
C ASP A 98 -6.73 14.35 -18.85
N CYS A 99 -7.03 13.09 -19.27
CA CYS A 99 -7.61 12.76 -20.58
C CYS A 99 -8.68 11.66 -20.48
N GLU A 100 -9.94 12.04 -20.30
CA GLU A 100 -11.07 11.09 -20.18
C GLU A 100 -11.19 10.16 -21.40
N ALA A 101 -10.85 10.64 -22.58
CA ALA A 101 -10.87 9.85 -23.82
C ALA A 101 -9.80 8.74 -23.80
N ALA A 102 -8.57 9.03 -23.33
CA ALA A 102 -7.52 8.05 -23.15
C ALA A 102 -7.90 7.02 -22.08
N PHE A 103 -8.52 7.47 -20.97
CA PHE A 103 -9.02 6.57 -19.94
C PHE A 103 -10.06 5.59 -20.49
N SER A 104 -11.03 6.08 -21.29
CA SER A 104 -12.02 5.24 -21.96
C SER A 104 -11.39 4.28 -22.99
N ALA A 105 -10.34 4.72 -23.70
CA ALA A 105 -9.63 3.91 -24.69
C ALA A 105 -8.90 2.71 -24.07
N LEU A 106 -8.63 2.68 -22.77
CA LEU A 106 -8.07 1.49 -22.10
C LEU A 106 -8.94 0.25 -22.31
N LYS A 107 -10.27 0.41 -22.49
CA LYS A 107 -11.17 -0.68 -22.86
C LYS A 107 -10.84 -1.24 -24.24
N LEU A 108 -10.51 -0.40 -25.21
CA LEU A 108 -10.15 -0.82 -26.56
C LEU A 108 -8.85 -1.63 -26.54
N PHE A 109 -7.84 -1.16 -25.80
CA PHE A 109 -6.58 -1.90 -25.60
C PHE A 109 -6.79 -3.26 -24.94
N ALA A 110 -7.72 -3.33 -23.96
CA ALA A 110 -8.03 -4.60 -23.28
C ALA A 110 -8.73 -5.61 -24.21
N LEU A 111 -9.60 -5.15 -25.10
CA LEU A 111 -10.31 -6.01 -26.05
C LEU A 111 -9.42 -6.46 -27.21
N ASP A 112 -8.50 -5.62 -27.64
CA ASP A 112 -7.54 -5.92 -28.70
C ASP A 112 -6.44 -6.90 -28.22
N GLY A 113 -5.82 -6.63 -27.08
CA GLY A 113 -4.83 -7.51 -26.44
C GLY A 113 -3.43 -7.57 -27.08
N ARG A 114 -3.20 -6.91 -28.23
CA ARG A 114 -1.89 -6.90 -28.92
C ARG A 114 -0.83 -6.07 -28.19
N PHE A 115 -1.24 -5.05 -27.44
CA PHE A 115 -0.34 -4.05 -26.90
C PHE A 115 -0.26 -4.10 -25.38
N LYS A 116 0.93 -3.96 -24.85
CA LYS A 116 1.16 -3.84 -23.39
C LYS A 116 1.02 -2.38 -22.97
N VAL A 117 0.02 -2.11 -22.14
CA VAL A 117 -0.33 -0.75 -21.70
C VAL A 117 -0.31 -0.67 -20.18
N ILE A 118 0.40 0.30 -19.64
CA ILE A 118 0.27 0.76 -18.26
C ILE A 118 -0.27 2.18 -18.30
N ALA A 119 -1.28 2.45 -17.49
CA ALA A 119 -1.75 3.81 -17.22
C ALA A 119 -1.49 4.14 -15.75
N SER A 120 -1.09 5.37 -15.45
CA SER A 120 -0.99 5.83 -14.07
C SER A 120 -1.79 7.10 -13.82
N GLY A 121 -2.14 7.32 -12.56
CA GLY A 121 -2.86 8.51 -12.17
C GLY A 121 -2.93 8.73 -10.66
N SER A 122 -3.40 9.92 -10.27
CA SER A 122 -3.69 10.19 -8.88
C SER A 122 -4.91 9.37 -8.42
N MET A 123 -4.91 8.99 -7.13
CA MET A 123 -6.00 8.19 -6.56
C MET A 123 -7.35 8.91 -6.67
N LEU A 124 -7.35 10.23 -6.50
CA LEU A 124 -8.53 11.08 -6.62
C LEU A 124 -9.03 11.14 -8.06
N GLY A 125 -8.14 11.44 -9.00
CA GLY A 125 -8.50 11.59 -10.42
C GLY A 125 -9.13 10.33 -11.00
N VAL A 126 -8.53 9.16 -10.73
CA VAL A 126 -9.06 7.87 -11.21
C VAL A 126 -10.44 7.55 -10.61
N LYS A 127 -10.65 7.83 -9.31
CA LYS A 127 -11.96 7.61 -8.66
C LYS A 127 -13.04 8.55 -9.18
N ILE A 128 -12.71 9.83 -9.43
CA ILE A 128 -13.65 10.81 -9.97
C ILE A 128 -14.02 10.46 -11.42
N SER A 129 -13.02 10.13 -12.24
CA SER A 129 -13.25 9.74 -13.64
C SER A 129 -14.08 8.45 -13.77
N GLY A 130 -14.02 7.56 -12.76
CA GLY A 130 -14.83 6.34 -12.70
C GLY A 130 -16.26 6.52 -12.21
N THR A 131 -16.67 7.72 -11.75
CA THR A 131 -17.99 7.97 -11.17
C THR A 131 -18.79 8.96 -12.00
N GLY A 132 -19.77 8.47 -12.78
CA GLY A 132 -20.92 9.25 -13.32
C GLY A 132 -20.65 10.46 -14.23
N SER A 133 -19.46 11.08 -14.20
CA SER A 133 -19.14 12.19 -15.12
C SER A 133 -18.90 11.72 -16.54
N MET A 134 -18.33 10.53 -16.72
CA MET A 134 -18.08 9.92 -18.02
C MET A 134 -19.38 9.45 -18.70
N GLU A 135 -20.32 8.90 -17.92
CA GLU A 135 -21.61 8.46 -18.45
C GLU A 135 -22.44 9.64 -19.00
N ARG A 136 -22.35 10.82 -18.36
CA ARG A 136 -23.03 12.03 -18.85
C ARG A 136 -22.48 12.53 -20.19
N LYS A 137 -21.22 12.18 -20.53
CA LYS A 137 -20.57 12.53 -21.81
C LYS A 137 -20.63 11.38 -22.84
N GLY A 138 -21.31 10.27 -22.54
CA GLY A 138 -21.36 9.08 -23.39
C GLY A 138 -20.07 8.29 -23.46
N MET A 139 -19.14 8.51 -22.54
CA MET A 139 -17.89 7.77 -22.43
C MET A 139 -18.06 6.54 -21.52
N LEU A 140 -17.45 5.43 -21.93
CA LEU A 140 -17.54 4.16 -21.19
C LEU A 140 -16.44 4.08 -20.14
N SER A 141 -16.82 3.78 -18.88
CA SER A 141 -15.83 3.47 -17.84
C SER A 141 -15.04 2.21 -18.21
N PRO A 142 -13.70 2.23 -18.17
CA PRO A 142 -12.86 1.06 -18.45
C PRO A 142 -12.81 0.09 -17.26
N MET A 143 -13.48 0.38 -16.15
CA MET A 143 -13.51 -0.50 -14.98
C MET A 143 -14.07 -1.87 -15.36
N GLY A 144 -13.34 -2.94 -14.99
CA GLY A 144 -13.57 -4.30 -15.50
C GLY A 144 -12.71 -4.69 -16.71
N TYR A 145 -12.19 -3.73 -17.45
CA TYR A 145 -11.26 -3.93 -18.57
C TYR A 145 -9.80 -3.58 -18.24
N VAL A 146 -9.53 -3.15 -17.02
CA VAL A 146 -8.17 -2.88 -16.51
C VAL A 146 -7.88 -3.75 -15.28
N GLU A 147 -6.62 -3.96 -15.01
CA GLU A 147 -6.14 -4.51 -13.75
C GLU A 147 -5.76 -3.36 -12.81
N PRO A 148 -6.53 -3.09 -11.75
CA PRO A 148 -6.22 -2.00 -10.85
C PRO A 148 -5.09 -2.38 -9.88
N TYR A 149 -4.16 -1.46 -9.64
CA TYR A 149 -3.13 -1.59 -8.63
C TYR A 149 -2.96 -0.27 -7.85
N ILE A 150 -3.18 -0.34 -6.54
CA ILE A 150 -2.99 0.81 -5.64
C ILE A 150 -1.53 0.84 -5.18
N MET A 151 -0.77 1.83 -5.65
CA MET A 151 0.59 2.06 -5.19
C MET A 151 0.59 3.03 -4.00
N ARG A 152 1.04 2.54 -2.86
CA ARG A 152 1.17 3.32 -1.62
C ARG A 152 2.60 3.83 -1.43
N SER A 153 2.83 4.69 -0.44
CA SER A 153 4.17 5.01 0.06
C SER A 153 4.85 3.73 0.57
N LEU A 154 6.18 3.74 0.76
CA LEU A 154 6.93 2.57 1.27
C LEU A 154 6.27 2.05 2.55
N ASP A 155 6.11 0.73 2.64
CA ASP A 155 5.81 0.10 3.91
C ASP A 155 7.09 -0.08 4.75
N PHE A 156 6.93 -0.57 5.98
CA PHE A 156 8.09 -0.73 6.86
C PHE A 156 9.11 -1.75 6.32
N GLU A 157 8.67 -2.79 5.62
CA GLU A 157 9.59 -3.76 5.02
C GLU A 157 10.41 -3.14 3.88
N GLU A 158 9.77 -2.35 3.00
CA GLU A 158 10.46 -1.60 1.93
C GLU A 158 11.44 -0.58 2.54
N PHE A 159 11.08 0.05 3.67
CA PHE A 159 11.99 0.91 4.43
C PHE A 159 13.18 0.13 4.99
N LEU A 160 12.96 -1.06 5.58
CA LEU A 160 14.05 -1.93 6.04
C LEU A 160 15.03 -2.27 4.91
N TRP A 161 14.54 -2.56 3.71
CA TRP A 161 15.39 -2.81 2.53
C TRP A 161 16.25 -1.58 2.22
N SER A 162 15.68 -0.38 2.28
CA SER A 162 16.42 0.87 2.06
C SER A 162 17.51 1.12 3.11
N GLN A 163 17.36 0.52 4.31
CA GLN A 163 18.35 0.59 5.40
C GLN A 163 19.36 -0.57 5.37
N GLY A 164 19.35 -1.40 4.32
CA GLY A 164 20.28 -2.50 4.15
C GLY A 164 20.03 -3.70 5.09
N VAL A 165 18.78 -3.85 5.58
CA VAL A 165 18.43 -5.03 6.39
C VAL A 165 18.36 -6.24 5.47
N PRO A 166 19.08 -7.34 5.80
CA PRO A 166 19.06 -8.56 5.00
C PRO A 166 17.66 -9.17 4.89
N PRO A 167 17.26 -9.72 3.72
CA PRO A 167 15.98 -10.41 3.56
C PRO A 167 15.76 -11.56 4.57
N ASP A 168 16.82 -12.26 4.93
CA ASP A 168 16.76 -13.36 5.90
C ASP A 168 16.34 -12.88 7.31
N SER A 169 16.75 -11.66 7.71
CA SER A 169 16.30 -11.06 8.99
C SER A 169 14.80 -10.75 8.95
N VAL A 170 14.28 -10.29 7.83
CA VAL A 170 12.83 -10.06 7.63
C VAL A 170 12.08 -11.39 7.65
N ALA A 171 12.61 -12.41 6.96
CA ALA A 171 12.03 -13.76 6.94
C ALA A 171 11.98 -14.37 8.35
N GLU A 172 13.02 -14.14 9.17
CA GLU A 172 13.05 -14.61 10.56
C GLU A 172 11.98 -13.92 11.41
N VAL A 173 11.81 -12.59 11.30
CA VAL A 173 10.73 -11.88 12.00
C VAL A 173 9.35 -12.42 11.57
N ARG A 174 9.12 -12.64 10.29
CA ARG A 174 7.88 -13.23 9.79
C ARG A 174 7.65 -14.64 10.34
N ARG A 175 8.71 -15.44 10.44
CA ARG A 175 8.66 -16.78 11.06
C ARG A 175 8.29 -16.68 12.54
N CYS A 176 8.94 -15.78 13.30
CA CYS A 176 8.65 -15.58 14.72
C CYS A 176 7.21 -15.14 14.96
N ILE A 177 6.65 -14.22 14.13
CA ILE A 177 5.26 -13.81 14.19
C ILE A 177 4.32 -15.01 13.95
N ARG A 178 4.58 -15.82 12.93
CA ARG A 178 3.78 -17.00 12.58
C ARG A 178 3.73 -18.01 13.74
N PHE A 179 4.88 -18.34 14.30
CA PHE A 179 5.00 -19.36 15.34
C PHE A 179 4.85 -18.81 16.76
N ARG A 180 4.58 -17.50 16.89
CA ARG A 180 4.43 -16.81 18.19
C ARG A 180 5.65 -17.04 19.09
N SER A 181 6.83 -17.09 18.50
CA SER A 181 8.12 -17.29 19.16
C SER A 181 8.90 -15.98 19.28
N PRO A 182 9.75 -15.83 20.31
CA PRO A 182 10.56 -14.63 20.47
C PRO A 182 11.46 -14.36 19.27
N VAL A 183 11.54 -13.08 18.87
CA VAL A 183 12.52 -12.60 17.89
C VAL A 183 13.89 -12.55 18.58
N PRO A 184 15.00 -13.01 17.94
CA PRO A 184 16.34 -12.85 18.47
C PRO A 184 16.65 -11.39 18.85
N ASP A 185 17.23 -11.14 20.03
CA ASP A 185 17.37 -9.79 20.60
C ASP A 185 18.09 -8.80 19.69
N ALA A 186 19.12 -9.22 18.96
CA ALA A 186 19.84 -8.37 18.03
C ALA A 186 18.93 -7.90 16.87
N ILE A 187 18.06 -8.78 16.35
CA ILE A 187 17.09 -8.46 15.30
C ILE A 187 16.00 -7.57 15.90
N LEU A 188 15.45 -7.93 17.06
CA LEU A 188 14.42 -7.16 17.75
C LEU A 188 14.86 -5.72 17.98
N GLY A 189 16.05 -5.52 18.58
CA GLY A 189 16.60 -4.19 18.85
C GLY A 189 16.81 -3.36 17.59
N ARG A 190 17.32 -3.99 16.52
CA ARG A 190 17.53 -3.32 15.21
C ARG A 190 16.20 -2.90 14.58
N PHE A 191 15.20 -3.80 14.55
CA PHE A 191 13.89 -3.51 13.97
C PHE A 191 13.14 -2.44 14.78
N ALA A 192 13.16 -2.50 16.10
CA ALA A 192 12.55 -1.49 16.96
C ALA A 192 13.17 -0.09 16.74
N ALA A 193 14.50 -0.01 16.64
CA ALA A 193 15.20 1.25 16.35
C ALA A 193 14.83 1.78 14.95
N LEU A 194 14.78 0.92 13.94
CA LEU A 194 14.40 1.31 12.58
C LEU A 194 12.90 1.67 12.47
N PHE A 195 12.04 1.04 13.28
CA PHE A 195 10.62 1.40 13.31
C PHE A 195 10.40 2.80 13.89
N ARG A 196 11.13 3.18 14.94
CA ARG A 196 11.12 4.58 15.42
C ARG A 196 11.56 5.55 14.34
N LYS A 197 12.64 5.24 13.60
CA LYS A 197 13.04 6.06 12.45
C LYS A 197 11.96 6.15 11.39
N TYR A 198 11.30 5.01 11.07
CA TYR A 198 10.20 4.97 10.12
C TYR A 198 9.00 5.83 10.57
N MET A 199 8.67 5.85 11.87
CA MET A 199 7.62 6.75 12.39
C MET A 199 7.95 8.23 12.20
N ILE A 200 9.24 8.62 12.17
CA ILE A 200 9.69 10.00 11.92
C ILE A 200 9.71 10.32 10.42
N ILE A 201 10.31 9.42 9.62
CA ILE A 201 10.60 9.65 8.20
C ILE A 201 9.39 9.36 7.34
N GLY A 202 8.59 8.35 7.73
CA GLY A 202 7.50 7.80 6.93
C GLY A 202 7.97 6.93 5.78
N GLY A 203 7.05 6.66 4.87
CA GLY A 203 7.29 5.86 3.67
C GLY A 203 7.27 6.67 2.37
N MET A 204 7.22 8.01 2.40
CA MET A 204 7.28 8.81 1.18
C MET A 204 8.67 8.68 0.54
N PRO A 205 8.77 8.21 -0.74
CA PRO A 205 10.06 7.87 -1.35
C PRO A 205 11.10 8.97 -1.25
N ALA A 206 10.72 10.22 -1.57
CA ALA A 206 11.64 11.34 -1.51
C ALA A 206 12.14 11.64 -0.08
N ALA A 207 11.30 11.44 0.96
CA ALA A 207 11.71 11.60 2.35
C ALA A 207 12.68 10.49 2.78
N VAL A 208 12.45 9.25 2.33
CA VAL A 208 13.36 8.12 2.58
C VAL A 208 14.69 8.31 1.85
N GLU A 209 14.69 8.79 0.62
CA GLU A 209 15.92 9.11 -0.14
C GLU A 209 16.71 10.22 0.53
N ALA A 210 16.07 11.34 0.90
CA ALA A 210 16.72 12.44 1.61
C ALA A 210 17.34 12.01 2.95
N PHE A 211 16.68 11.10 3.69
CA PHE A 211 17.27 10.51 4.89
C PHE A 211 18.45 9.59 4.56
N ASN A 212 18.40 8.82 3.48
CA ASN A 212 19.48 7.91 3.10
C ASN A 212 20.76 8.64 2.65
N GLU A 213 20.63 9.87 2.16
CA GLU A 213 21.77 10.73 1.79
C GLU A 213 22.55 11.18 3.04
N ASN A 214 21.85 11.46 4.15
CA ASN A 214 22.48 11.80 5.43
C ASN A 214 21.70 11.15 6.59
N ARG A 215 22.16 9.97 7.01
CA ARG A 215 21.52 9.15 8.05
C ARG A 215 21.77 9.64 9.50
N GLU A 216 22.53 10.69 9.66
CA GLU A 216 22.83 11.28 10.99
C GLU A 216 21.75 12.28 11.43
N THR A 217 20.98 12.82 10.49
CA THR A 217 19.96 13.83 10.75
C THR A 217 18.65 13.55 10.02
N TYR A 218 17.54 14.01 10.58
CA TYR A 218 16.21 13.96 9.94
C TYR A 218 15.89 15.20 9.11
N TYR A 219 16.78 16.20 9.08
CA TYR A 219 16.50 17.51 8.48
C TYR A 219 16.04 17.42 7.02
N GLY A 220 16.75 16.64 6.20
CA GLY A 220 16.39 16.46 4.79
C GLY A 220 15.01 15.83 4.59
N ALA A 221 14.71 14.78 5.37
CA ALA A 221 13.39 14.14 5.33
C ALA A 221 12.27 15.09 5.80
N MET A 222 12.50 15.87 6.84
CA MET A 222 11.54 16.85 7.37
C MET A 222 11.24 17.96 6.36
N ALA A 223 12.26 18.47 5.66
CA ALA A 223 12.08 19.46 4.59
C ALA A 223 11.23 18.91 3.43
N VAL A 224 11.50 17.67 3.02
CA VAL A 224 10.68 16.98 2.00
C VAL A 224 9.24 16.80 2.47
N GLN A 225 9.01 16.39 3.71
CA GLN A 225 7.68 16.23 4.28
C GLN A 225 6.89 17.54 4.30
N GLU A 226 7.54 18.68 4.62
CA GLU A 226 6.92 20.00 4.52
C GLU A 226 6.47 20.32 3.09
N GLY A 227 7.35 20.05 2.12
CA GLY A 227 7.01 20.19 0.71
C GLY A 227 5.81 19.33 0.30
N ILE A 228 5.74 18.08 0.78
CA ILE A 228 4.61 17.19 0.50
C ILE A 228 3.31 17.73 1.13
N LEU A 229 3.34 18.20 2.39
CA LEU A 229 2.17 18.78 3.05
C LEU A 229 1.69 20.05 2.34
N ALA A 230 2.61 20.90 1.86
CA ALA A 230 2.27 22.05 1.04
C ALA A 230 1.59 21.65 -0.28
N LEU A 231 2.04 20.57 -0.94
CA LEU A 231 1.42 20.03 -2.15
C LEU A 231 0.02 19.46 -1.88
N VAL A 232 -0.23 18.86 -0.71
CA VAL A 232 -1.59 18.46 -0.30
C VAL A 232 -2.51 19.66 -0.31
N GLY A 233 -2.06 20.81 0.23
CA GLY A 233 -2.82 22.05 0.20
C GLY A 233 -3.11 22.55 -1.23
N GLN A 234 -2.14 22.44 -2.13
CA GLN A 234 -2.34 22.78 -3.55
C GLN A 234 -3.35 21.84 -4.22
N ASP A 235 -3.30 20.53 -3.93
CA ASP A 235 -4.27 19.56 -4.44
C ASP A 235 -5.69 19.84 -3.94
N ILE A 236 -5.82 20.18 -2.66
CA ILE A 236 -7.11 20.59 -2.09
C ILE A 236 -7.70 21.77 -2.87
N ASN A 237 -6.89 22.78 -3.16
CA ASN A 237 -7.32 23.97 -3.90
C ASN A 237 -7.59 23.68 -5.38
N ARG A 238 -6.85 22.74 -6.00
CA ARG A 238 -7.03 22.35 -7.43
C ARG A 238 -8.35 21.61 -7.65
N TYR A 239 -8.71 20.69 -6.75
CA TYR A 239 -9.83 19.78 -6.93
C TYR A 239 -11.11 20.19 -6.18
N ASN A 240 -11.03 21.21 -5.33
CA ASN A 240 -12.17 21.80 -4.66
C ASN A 240 -12.19 23.29 -4.96
N SER A 241 -13.36 23.91 -4.90
CA SER A 241 -13.51 25.34 -5.17
C SER A 241 -14.07 26.10 -3.99
N GLY A 242 -13.63 27.35 -3.82
CA GLY A 242 -14.18 28.27 -2.84
C GLY A 242 -14.24 27.70 -1.41
N MET A 243 -15.42 27.68 -0.82
CA MET A 243 -15.62 27.25 0.56
C MET A 243 -15.34 25.75 0.78
N ASP A 244 -15.48 24.91 -0.24
CA ASP A 244 -15.20 23.47 -0.10
C ASP A 244 -13.70 23.20 0.02
N ALA A 245 -12.85 23.99 -0.65
CA ALA A 245 -11.40 23.91 -0.44
C ALA A 245 -11.01 24.25 1.00
N VAL A 246 -11.60 25.32 1.56
CA VAL A 246 -11.36 25.73 2.95
C VAL A 246 -11.80 24.64 3.92
N LYS A 247 -13.01 24.07 3.75
CA LYS A 247 -13.52 22.98 4.59
C LYS A 247 -12.67 21.72 4.51
N THR A 248 -12.19 21.37 3.31
CA THR A 248 -11.34 20.19 3.11
C THR A 248 -10.00 20.38 3.83
N MET A 249 -9.42 21.59 3.77
CA MET A 249 -8.21 21.93 4.50
C MET A 249 -8.44 21.85 6.01
N GLU A 250 -9.53 22.46 6.52
CA GLU A 250 -9.90 22.39 7.95
C GLU A 250 -10.06 20.94 8.42
N CYS A 251 -10.69 20.07 7.62
CA CYS A 251 -10.79 18.63 7.92
C CYS A 251 -9.41 17.99 8.02
N PHE A 252 -8.53 18.24 7.04
CA PHE A 252 -7.20 17.66 6.99
C PHE A 252 -6.34 18.11 8.19
N GLU A 253 -6.31 19.41 8.47
CA GLU A 253 -5.56 19.99 9.57
C GLU A 253 -6.09 19.58 10.96
N SER A 254 -7.36 19.17 11.06
CA SER A 254 -7.95 18.71 12.34
C SER A 254 -7.48 17.30 12.74
N ILE A 255 -6.99 16.49 11.80
CA ILE A 255 -6.63 15.06 12.03
C ILE A 255 -5.65 14.90 13.21
N PRO A 256 -4.51 15.61 13.28
CA PRO A 256 -3.57 15.45 14.39
C PRO A 256 -4.20 15.76 15.75
N GLY A 257 -4.96 16.85 15.83
CA GLY A 257 -5.66 17.26 17.06
C GLY A 257 -6.67 16.21 17.54
N GLN A 258 -7.43 15.62 16.63
CA GLN A 258 -8.41 14.59 16.97
C GLN A 258 -7.74 13.26 17.39
N LEU A 259 -6.63 12.86 16.74
CA LEU A 259 -5.87 11.67 17.12
C LEU A 259 -5.18 11.80 18.48
N SER A 260 -4.86 13.02 18.92
CA SER A 260 -4.23 13.27 20.23
C SER A 260 -5.16 13.07 21.42
N LYS A 261 -6.47 12.95 21.20
CA LYS A 261 -7.48 12.82 22.26
C LYS A 261 -7.60 11.38 22.75
N THR A 262 -8.14 11.22 23.94
CA THR A 262 -8.48 9.90 24.48
C THR A 262 -9.52 9.19 23.63
N ASN A 263 -10.56 9.92 23.16
CA ASN A 263 -11.51 9.42 22.18
C ASN A 263 -11.10 9.92 20.80
N LYS A 264 -10.51 9.05 19.99
CA LYS A 264 -10.00 9.36 18.65
C LYS A 264 -11.05 9.26 17.55
N ARG A 265 -12.34 9.04 17.91
CA ARG A 265 -13.43 9.13 16.95
C ARG A 265 -13.44 10.51 16.30
N PHE A 266 -13.65 10.57 14.98
CA PHE A 266 -13.73 11.85 14.28
C PHE A 266 -15.00 12.61 14.69
N HIS A 267 -14.82 13.83 15.17
CA HIS A 267 -15.89 14.74 15.61
C HIS A 267 -15.95 15.94 14.69
N TYR A 268 -17.04 16.08 13.96
CA TYR A 268 -17.26 17.24 13.08
C TYR A 268 -17.27 18.58 13.81
N SER A 269 -17.70 18.60 15.07
CA SER A 269 -17.67 19.80 15.93
C SER A 269 -16.28 20.37 16.16
N GLU A 270 -15.23 19.59 15.91
CA GLU A 270 -13.83 19.96 16.13
C GLU A 270 -13.12 20.40 14.85
N VAL A 271 -13.83 20.41 13.72
CA VAL A 271 -13.31 20.86 12.44
C VAL A 271 -13.43 22.37 12.32
N GLY A 272 -12.30 23.05 12.03
CA GLY A 272 -12.26 24.47 11.74
C GLY A 272 -12.63 25.40 12.90
N LYS A 273 -12.66 26.69 12.62
CA LYS A 273 -13.05 27.71 13.58
C LYS A 273 -14.58 27.80 13.70
N ASP A 274 -15.07 28.13 14.90
CA ASP A 274 -16.49 28.42 15.10
C ASP A 274 -16.90 29.64 14.26
N ARG A 275 -17.81 29.40 13.32
CA ARG A 275 -18.46 30.47 12.54
C ARG A 275 -19.87 30.61 13.07
N ALA A 276 -20.25 31.85 13.43
CA ALA A 276 -21.56 32.16 13.97
C ALA A 276 -22.66 31.58 13.04
N GLY A 277 -23.53 30.72 13.59
CA GLY A 277 -24.64 30.11 12.87
C GLY A 277 -24.31 28.87 11.99
N SER A 278 -23.06 28.41 11.94
CA SER A 278 -22.72 27.21 11.14
C SER A 278 -22.87 25.94 11.96
N ARG A 279 -23.72 25.01 11.47
CA ARG A 279 -23.84 23.65 12.03
C ARG A 279 -22.69 22.77 11.51
N LYS A 280 -21.86 22.26 12.42
CA LYS A 280 -20.78 21.33 12.10
C LYS A 280 -21.31 19.88 12.13
N SER A 281 -21.63 19.32 10.97
CA SER A 281 -22.25 18.00 10.83
C SER A 281 -21.68 17.21 9.65
N ALA A 282 -22.05 15.95 9.54
CA ALA A 282 -21.74 15.09 8.41
C ALA A 282 -22.24 15.67 7.07
N ASP A 283 -23.42 16.31 7.07
CA ASP A 283 -23.98 16.95 5.87
C ASP A 283 -23.10 18.09 5.34
N VAL A 284 -22.36 18.77 6.23
CA VAL A 284 -21.52 19.92 5.88
C VAL A 284 -20.11 19.51 5.48
N TYR A 285 -19.53 18.50 6.13
CA TYR A 285 -18.11 18.12 5.97
C TYR A 285 -17.89 16.72 5.38
N GLY A 286 -18.95 15.91 5.19
CA GLY A 286 -18.84 14.53 4.75
C GLY A 286 -18.19 14.39 3.36
N GLY A 287 -18.54 15.31 2.42
CA GLY A 287 -17.92 15.37 1.10
C GLY A 287 -16.41 15.67 1.15
N ASN A 288 -16.02 16.56 2.06
CA ASN A 288 -14.62 16.96 2.26
C ASN A 288 -13.77 15.81 2.83
N LEU A 289 -14.32 15.06 3.80
CA LEU A 289 -13.68 13.85 4.32
C LEU A 289 -13.62 12.73 3.27
N LEU A 290 -14.66 12.57 2.48
CA LEU A 290 -14.64 11.61 1.36
C LEU A 290 -13.55 11.97 0.35
N TRP A 291 -13.34 13.26 0.10
CA TRP A 291 -12.24 13.73 -0.73
C TRP A 291 -10.87 13.30 -0.15
N ILE A 292 -10.60 13.55 1.15
CA ILE A 292 -9.35 13.14 1.83
C ILE A 292 -9.13 11.62 1.70
N LYS A 293 -10.19 10.83 1.92
CA LYS A 293 -10.17 9.38 1.73
C LYS A 293 -9.82 8.99 0.29
N ASN A 294 -10.49 9.61 -0.68
CA ASN A 294 -10.33 9.31 -2.10
C ASN A 294 -8.99 9.79 -2.65
N ALA A 295 -8.42 10.86 -2.09
CA ALA A 295 -7.06 11.31 -2.40
C ALA A 295 -5.97 10.41 -1.80
N GLY A 296 -6.33 9.54 -0.85
CA GLY A 296 -5.42 8.59 -0.22
C GLY A 296 -4.58 9.18 0.92
N TYR A 297 -4.97 10.36 1.45
CA TYR A 297 -4.25 10.99 2.55
C TYR A 297 -4.65 10.48 3.93
N GLY A 298 -5.83 9.84 4.05
CA GLY A 298 -6.35 9.29 5.29
C GLY A 298 -6.80 7.84 5.18
N ASN A 299 -6.47 7.06 6.22
CA ASN A 299 -6.97 5.71 6.46
C ASN A 299 -8.18 5.80 7.40
N PHE A 300 -9.37 5.45 6.89
CA PHE A 300 -10.62 5.52 7.64
C PHE A 300 -10.91 4.17 8.30
N VAL A 301 -10.76 4.11 9.61
CA VAL A 301 -11.06 2.94 10.43
C VAL A 301 -12.47 3.09 11.00
N HIS A 302 -13.41 2.29 10.49
CA HIS A 302 -14.80 2.40 10.89
C HIS A 302 -15.08 1.62 12.19
N GLY A 303 -15.95 2.18 13.04
CA GLY A 303 -16.51 1.47 14.17
C GLY A 303 -17.44 0.35 13.71
N ILE A 304 -17.48 -0.76 14.48
CA ILE A 304 -18.42 -1.87 14.27
C ILE A 304 -19.41 -1.95 15.43
N SER A 305 -20.61 -2.50 15.16
CA SER A 305 -21.66 -2.67 16.16
C SER A 305 -21.35 -3.80 17.13
N GLN A 306 -20.73 -4.87 16.62
CA GLN A 306 -20.28 -6.05 17.36
C GLN A 306 -19.09 -6.69 16.63
N ILE A 307 -18.33 -7.54 17.33
CA ILE A 307 -17.23 -8.29 16.71
C ILE A 307 -17.80 -9.66 16.28
N SER A 308 -18.35 -9.71 15.06
CA SER A 308 -18.85 -10.93 14.44
C SER A 308 -18.64 -10.88 12.93
N LEU A 309 -18.35 -12.02 12.32
CA LEU A 309 -18.07 -12.13 10.89
C LEU A 309 -19.36 -12.11 10.06
N PRO A 310 -19.33 -11.54 8.85
CA PRO A 310 -18.22 -10.73 8.31
C PRO A 310 -18.17 -9.34 8.97
N LEU A 311 -16.97 -8.86 9.33
CA LEU A 311 -16.79 -7.57 10.02
C LEU A 311 -17.35 -6.40 9.23
N ALA A 312 -17.24 -6.44 7.91
CA ALA A 312 -17.77 -5.41 7.02
C ALA A 312 -19.28 -5.22 7.15
N GLY A 313 -20.03 -6.31 7.48
CA GLY A 313 -21.47 -6.28 7.73
C GLY A 313 -21.86 -5.57 9.04
N GLN A 314 -20.92 -5.43 9.96
CA GLN A 314 -21.12 -4.77 11.27
C GLN A 314 -20.73 -3.29 11.29
N LYS A 315 -20.27 -2.77 10.15
CA LYS A 315 -19.77 -1.41 10.01
C LYS A 315 -20.82 -0.37 10.34
N LYS A 316 -20.42 0.62 11.14
CA LYS A 316 -21.17 1.86 11.38
C LYS A 316 -20.66 2.94 10.42
N PRO A 317 -21.44 3.37 9.40
CA PRO A 317 -20.96 4.30 8.38
C PRO A 317 -20.47 5.64 8.94
N ASP A 318 -21.20 6.19 9.93
CA ASP A 318 -20.97 7.53 10.47
C ASP A 318 -20.03 7.55 11.68
N VAL A 319 -19.47 6.42 12.04
CA VAL A 319 -18.59 6.26 13.21
C VAL A 319 -17.23 5.75 12.76
N PHE A 320 -16.23 6.62 12.75
CA PHE A 320 -14.90 6.27 12.28
C PHE A 320 -13.82 7.09 12.98
N LYS A 321 -12.60 6.56 12.96
CA LYS A 321 -11.35 7.25 13.25
C LYS A 321 -10.65 7.55 11.92
N VAL A 322 -9.92 8.66 11.81
CA VAL A 322 -9.14 9.02 10.62
C VAL A 322 -7.67 9.04 10.99
N TYR A 323 -6.91 8.09 10.49
CA TYR A 323 -5.45 8.04 10.63
C TYR A 323 -4.80 8.58 9.36
N MET A 324 -3.65 9.22 9.48
CA MET A 324 -2.86 9.62 8.32
C MET A 324 -2.35 8.38 7.57
N SER A 325 -2.31 8.45 6.24
CA SER A 325 -1.81 7.36 5.40
C SER A 325 -0.30 7.13 5.50
N ASP A 326 0.42 8.11 6.07
CA ASP A 326 1.85 8.07 6.31
C ASP A 326 2.16 8.68 7.67
N THR A 327 2.80 7.91 8.56
CA THR A 327 3.06 8.33 9.93
C THR A 327 4.12 9.42 10.02
N GLY A 328 5.08 9.46 9.08
CA GLY A 328 6.07 10.53 9.02
C GLY A 328 5.44 11.89 8.74
N LEU A 329 4.42 11.94 7.87
CA LEU A 329 3.65 13.17 7.65
C LEU A 329 2.89 13.60 8.90
N LEU A 330 2.30 12.64 9.65
CA LEU A 330 1.65 12.95 10.94
C LEU A 330 2.66 13.48 11.97
N ALA A 331 3.83 12.85 12.07
CA ALA A 331 4.90 13.30 12.96
C ALA A 331 5.34 14.74 12.62
N ARG A 332 5.44 15.06 11.32
CA ARG A 332 5.75 16.42 10.87
C ARG A 332 4.64 17.41 11.22
N MET A 333 3.37 17.03 11.11
CA MET A 333 2.23 17.90 11.53
C MET A 333 2.21 18.16 13.04
N TYR A 334 2.74 17.25 13.86
CA TYR A 334 2.91 17.49 15.31
C TYR A 334 4.14 18.38 15.63
N GLY A 335 5.06 18.56 14.68
CA GLY A 335 6.23 19.42 14.81
C GLY A 335 7.46 18.71 15.39
N GLU A 336 8.52 19.50 15.64
CA GLU A 336 9.84 18.98 16.06
C GLU A 336 9.81 18.25 17.41
N GLY A 337 8.96 18.68 18.34
CA GLY A 337 8.81 18.02 19.64
C GLY A 337 8.41 16.56 19.51
N ALA A 338 7.57 16.20 18.55
CA ALA A 338 7.20 14.81 18.27
C ALA A 338 8.41 14.01 17.73
N VAL A 339 9.20 14.60 16.83
CA VAL A 339 10.40 13.97 16.28
C VAL A 339 11.41 13.67 17.38
N ILE A 340 11.67 14.63 18.27
CA ILE A 340 12.57 14.47 19.43
C ILE A 340 12.07 13.35 20.33
N ALA A 341 10.78 13.35 20.67
CA ALA A 341 10.18 12.36 21.56
C ALA A 341 10.22 10.93 20.98
N ILE A 342 9.94 10.76 19.68
CA ILE A 342 10.06 9.44 19.03
C ILE A 342 11.51 8.99 19.01
N HIS A 343 12.45 9.88 18.68
CA HIS A 343 13.87 9.53 18.61
C HIS A 343 14.42 9.08 19.96
N SER A 344 14.10 9.81 21.01
CA SER A 344 14.57 9.55 22.38
C SER A 344 13.74 8.49 23.13
N ALA A 345 12.67 7.97 22.52
CA ALA A 345 11.67 7.11 23.17
C ALA A 345 11.14 7.74 24.47
N ASP A 346 10.82 9.04 24.41
CA ASP A 346 10.29 9.79 25.55
C ASP A 346 8.77 9.58 25.66
N TYR A 347 8.39 8.68 26.56
CA TYR A 347 6.99 8.35 26.83
C TYR A 347 6.23 9.43 27.63
N SER A 348 6.88 10.52 28.05
CA SER A 348 6.18 11.68 28.62
C SER A 348 5.40 12.46 27.55
N TYR A 349 5.86 12.41 26.31
CA TYR A 349 5.13 12.91 25.15
C TYR A 349 4.01 11.93 24.76
N ASN A 350 2.85 12.43 24.32
CA ASN A 350 1.72 11.58 23.92
C ASN A 350 2.01 10.84 22.61
N LEU A 351 2.87 9.83 22.65
CA LEU A 351 3.21 8.99 21.48
C LEU A 351 2.11 8.00 21.09
N GLY A 352 1.04 7.87 21.91
CA GLY A 352 -0.05 6.92 21.65
C GLY A 352 -0.74 7.14 20.30
N ALA A 353 -0.94 8.41 19.92
CA ALA A 353 -1.53 8.75 18.62
C ALA A 353 -0.65 8.31 17.44
N LEU A 354 0.67 8.53 17.55
CA LEU A 354 1.65 8.15 16.52
C LEU A 354 1.80 6.63 16.43
N ALA A 355 1.84 5.93 17.57
CA ALA A 355 1.91 4.47 17.60
C ALA A 355 0.67 3.82 16.97
N GLU A 356 -0.53 4.29 17.34
CA GLU A 356 -1.77 3.80 16.71
C GLU A 356 -1.82 4.13 15.22
N ASN A 357 -1.34 5.32 14.80
CA ASN A 357 -1.26 5.66 13.38
C ASN A 357 -0.33 4.73 12.61
N ALA A 358 0.86 4.43 13.17
CA ALA A 358 1.82 3.53 12.56
C ALA A 358 1.28 2.09 12.45
N VAL A 359 0.50 1.66 13.45
CA VAL A 359 -0.20 0.36 13.42
C VAL A 359 -1.30 0.38 12.35
N ALA A 360 -2.16 1.42 12.30
CA ALA A 360 -3.19 1.56 11.27
C ALA A 360 -2.59 1.54 9.86
N GLU A 361 -1.50 2.28 9.65
CA GLU A 361 -0.75 2.31 8.40
C GLU A 361 -0.20 0.92 8.05
N GLY A 362 0.43 0.22 9.00
CA GLY A 362 0.98 -1.12 8.83
C GLY A 362 -0.09 -2.14 8.44
N LEU A 363 -1.22 -2.18 9.14
CA LEU A 363 -2.33 -3.06 8.85
C LEU A 363 -2.92 -2.81 7.44
N VAL A 364 -3.16 -1.53 7.09
CA VAL A 364 -3.70 -1.16 5.77
C VAL A 364 -2.72 -1.49 4.64
N LYS A 365 -1.41 -1.25 4.84
CA LYS A 365 -0.37 -1.59 3.85
C LYS A 365 -0.17 -3.10 3.72
N SER A 366 -0.42 -3.87 4.79
CA SER A 366 -0.45 -5.35 4.78
C SER A 366 -1.72 -5.93 4.15
N GLY A 367 -2.68 -5.08 3.73
CA GLY A 367 -3.87 -5.48 2.97
C GLY A 367 -5.09 -5.83 3.82
N PHE A 368 -5.13 -5.43 5.09
CA PHE A 368 -6.29 -5.64 5.95
C PHE A 368 -7.31 -4.51 5.84
N ASP A 369 -8.59 -4.86 5.76
CA ASP A 369 -9.68 -3.98 6.11
C ASP A 369 -9.72 -3.85 7.63
N THR A 370 -9.60 -2.60 8.12
CA THR A 370 -9.45 -2.31 9.55
C THR A 370 -10.71 -1.70 10.13
N PHE A 371 -11.12 -2.22 11.27
CA PHE A 371 -12.25 -1.73 12.05
C PHE A 371 -11.80 -1.47 13.49
N TYR A 372 -12.65 -0.84 14.31
CA TYR A 372 -12.47 -0.75 15.74
C TYR A 372 -13.80 -1.01 16.46
N TYR A 373 -13.72 -1.43 17.72
CA TYR A 373 -14.91 -1.63 18.53
C TYR A 373 -14.90 -0.71 19.74
N GLN A 374 -16.02 -0.02 19.99
CA GLN A 374 -16.19 0.82 21.17
C GLN A 374 -17.61 0.72 21.72
N LYS A 375 -17.70 0.41 23.03
CA LYS A 375 -18.91 0.46 23.84
C LYS A 375 -18.67 1.44 24.98
N SER A 376 -19.40 2.57 24.97
CA SER A 376 -19.13 3.71 25.87
C SER A 376 -19.98 3.71 27.13
N ASN A 377 -21.15 3.02 27.14
CA ASN A 377 -22.16 3.13 28.21
C ASN A 377 -22.28 1.85 29.05
N GLY A 378 -22.49 2.01 30.38
CA GLY A 378 -22.79 0.96 31.34
C GLY A 378 -21.56 0.21 31.90
N ASN A 379 -21.86 -0.82 32.72
CA ASN A 379 -20.84 -1.67 33.38
C ASN A 379 -19.94 -2.47 32.41
N GLY A 380 -20.10 -2.26 31.11
CA GLY A 380 -19.38 -2.96 30.05
C GLY A 380 -18.54 -2.07 29.15
N ARG A 381 -18.01 -0.90 29.67
CA ARG A 381 -17.11 -0.08 28.85
C ARG A 381 -15.97 -0.92 28.29
N MET A 382 -15.80 -0.90 26.96
CA MET A 382 -14.80 -1.65 26.23
C MET A 382 -14.39 -0.87 24.99
N GLU A 383 -13.09 -0.77 24.74
CA GLU A 383 -12.55 -0.23 23.53
C GLU A 383 -11.44 -1.16 23.03
N ILE A 384 -11.50 -1.52 21.74
CA ILE A 384 -10.49 -2.28 21.00
C ILE A 384 -10.04 -1.41 19.87
N ASP A 385 -8.75 -1.08 19.82
CA ASP A 385 -8.17 -0.12 18.88
C ASP A 385 -8.33 -0.55 17.42
N PHE A 386 -8.08 -1.83 17.13
CA PHE A 386 -8.30 -2.41 15.80
C PHE A 386 -8.92 -3.80 15.88
N VAL A 387 -9.77 -4.09 14.91
CA VAL A 387 -10.31 -5.43 14.65
C VAL A 387 -10.10 -5.72 13.17
N VAL A 388 -9.49 -6.84 12.86
CA VAL A 388 -9.26 -7.32 11.50
C VAL A 388 -9.78 -8.72 11.31
N GLU A 389 -10.12 -9.07 10.07
CA GLU A 389 -10.54 -10.42 9.71
C GLU A 389 -9.34 -11.22 9.21
N MET A 390 -9.08 -12.36 9.83
CA MET A 390 -8.04 -13.32 9.45
C MET A 390 -8.66 -14.64 9.01
N PRO A 391 -7.91 -15.53 8.38
CA PRO A 391 -8.43 -16.85 7.95
C PRO A 391 -9.11 -17.65 9.05
N SER A 392 -8.65 -17.57 10.29
CA SER A 392 -9.24 -18.26 11.44
C SER A 392 -10.40 -17.52 12.08
N GLY A 393 -10.62 -16.23 11.77
CA GLY A 393 -11.69 -15.44 12.37
C GLY A 393 -11.31 -14.01 12.71
N ALA A 394 -12.13 -13.36 13.53
CA ALA A 394 -11.88 -12.01 13.99
C ALA A 394 -10.67 -11.95 14.95
N THR A 395 -9.78 -10.98 14.71
CA THR A 395 -8.61 -10.72 15.57
C THR A 395 -8.74 -9.33 16.18
N ALA A 396 -8.76 -9.27 17.51
CA ALA A 396 -8.80 -8.04 18.28
C ALA A 396 -7.37 -7.57 18.60
N ILE A 397 -7.05 -6.31 18.29
CA ILE A 397 -5.72 -5.74 18.44
C ILE A 397 -5.80 -4.50 19.32
N GLU A 398 -4.99 -4.46 20.35
CA GLU A 398 -4.79 -3.31 21.26
C GLU A 398 -3.38 -2.77 21.07
N VAL A 399 -3.22 -1.44 21.06
CA VAL A 399 -1.94 -0.76 20.89
C VAL A 399 -1.54 -0.07 22.18
N LYS A 400 -0.34 -0.32 22.67
CA LYS A 400 0.21 0.33 23.85
C LYS A 400 1.58 0.91 23.56
N SER A 401 1.68 2.23 23.67
CA SER A 401 2.96 2.94 23.66
C SER A 401 3.27 3.36 25.11
N GLY A 402 4.33 2.82 25.72
CA GLY A 402 4.77 3.18 27.05
C GLY A 402 4.57 2.11 28.15
N LYS A 403 4.76 2.54 29.40
CA LYS A 403 4.87 1.63 30.57
C LYS A 403 3.55 1.01 31.08
N LYS A 404 2.39 1.45 30.61
CA LYS A 404 1.09 0.88 31.04
C LYS A 404 0.85 -0.47 30.39
N ARG A 405 0.90 -1.53 31.19
CA ARG A 405 0.80 -2.92 30.72
C ARG A 405 -0.62 -3.50 30.70
N ASP A 406 -1.59 -2.90 31.41
CA ASP A 406 -2.93 -3.45 31.55
C ASP A 406 -3.82 -3.19 30.31
N SER A 407 -4.46 -4.23 29.83
CA SER A 407 -5.41 -4.18 28.69
C SER A 407 -6.71 -4.90 29.06
N PRO A 408 -7.49 -4.37 30.01
CA PRO A 408 -8.70 -5.04 30.50
C PRO A 408 -9.76 -5.25 29.41
N SER A 409 -9.79 -4.39 28.38
CA SER A 409 -10.69 -4.56 27.24
C SER A 409 -10.33 -5.80 26.41
N LEU A 410 -9.03 -6.06 26.23
CA LEU A 410 -8.56 -7.20 25.46
C LEU A 410 -8.81 -8.54 26.17
N SER A 411 -8.78 -8.56 27.50
CA SER A 411 -9.20 -9.75 28.28
C SER A 411 -10.70 -9.98 28.14
N LYS A 412 -11.50 -8.93 28.35
CA LYS A 412 -12.97 -9.01 28.28
C LYS A 412 -13.52 -9.35 26.90
N VAL A 413 -12.82 -8.94 25.82
CA VAL A 413 -13.33 -9.15 24.45
C VAL A 413 -13.54 -10.64 24.14
N GLY A 414 -12.65 -11.51 24.62
CA GLY A 414 -12.77 -12.96 24.46
C GLY A 414 -13.87 -13.62 25.30
N GLU A 415 -14.37 -12.91 26.32
CA GLU A 415 -15.53 -13.38 27.14
C GLU A 415 -16.86 -13.00 26.49
N VAL A 416 -16.87 -11.90 25.69
CA VAL A 416 -18.09 -11.32 25.13
C VAL A 416 -18.31 -11.72 23.67
N PHE A 417 -17.23 -11.88 22.90
CA PHE A 417 -17.26 -12.16 21.48
C PHE A 417 -16.41 -13.38 21.14
N ASP A 418 -16.81 -14.08 20.09
CA ASP A 418 -16.02 -15.15 19.49
C ASP A 418 -14.89 -14.52 18.64
N VAL A 419 -13.72 -14.34 19.27
CA VAL A 419 -12.53 -13.82 18.61
C VAL A 419 -11.47 -14.92 18.51
N ALA A 420 -10.96 -15.14 17.29
CA ALA A 420 -9.92 -16.15 17.06
C ALA A 420 -8.61 -15.80 17.77
N HIS A 421 -8.24 -14.50 17.77
CA HIS A 421 -7.02 -14.04 18.39
C HIS A 421 -7.19 -12.71 19.12
N ARG A 422 -6.40 -12.57 20.17
CA ARG A 422 -6.23 -11.33 20.93
C ARG A 422 -4.76 -10.96 20.87
N VAL A 423 -4.46 -9.81 20.27
CA VAL A 423 -3.10 -9.35 20.02
C VAL A 423 -2.87 -8.04 20.74
N LYS A 424 -1.75 -7.92 21.44
CA LYS A 424 -1.27 -6.68 22.04
C LYS A 424 0.01 -6.24 21.38
N LEU A 425 -0.02 -5.07 20.74
CA LEU A 425 1.14 -4.45 20.12
C LEU A 425 1.73 -3.45 21.12
N GLU A 426 2.96 -3.70 21.57
CA GLU A 426 3.64 -2.89 22.58
C GLU A 426 5.17 -2.93 22.42
N ASP A 427 5.88 -2.22 23.29
CA ASP A 427 7.33 -2.36 23.38
C ASP A 427 7.69 -3.67 24.08
N GLY A 428 8.31 -4.60 23.36
CA GLY A 428 8.69 -5.90 23.89
C GLY A 428 8.91 -6.94 22.79
N ASN A 429 9.17 -8.18 23.21
CA ASN A 429 9.33 -9.31 22.31
C ASN A 429 8.01 -10.09 22.16
N ILE A 430 7.99 -11.08 21.28
CA ILE A 430 6.83 -11.94 21.05
C ILE A 430 6.73 -12.98 22.17
N PHE A 431 5.57 -13.06 22.80
CA PHE A 431 5.20 -14.14 23.73
C PHE A 431 3.68 -14.26 23.82
N VAL A 432 3.21 -15.38 24.38
CA VAL A 432 1.79 -15.60 24.69
C VAL A 432 1.64 -15.65 26.19
N ASP A 433 0.75 -14.82 26.74
CA ASP A 433 0.49 -14.80 28.17
C ASP A 433 -0.43 -15.96 28.63
N ALA A 434 -0.60 -16.12 29.94
CA ALA A 434 -1.45 -17.16 30.52
C ALA A 434 -2.94 -17.01 30.12
N GLY A 435 -3.37 -15.83 29.72
CA GLY A 435 -4.71 -15.55 29.20
C GLY A 435 -4.87 -15.84 27.72
N GLY A 436 -3.81 -16.27 27.02
CA GLY A 436 -3.81 -16.53 25.57
C GLY A 436 -3.75 -15.26 24.71
N VAL A 437 -3.34 -14.12 25.30
CA VAL A 437 -3.07 -12.89 24.53
C VAL A 437 -1.67 -12.99 23.92
N VAL A 438 -1.56 -12.72 22.63
CA VAL A 438 -0.29 -12.67 21.91
C VAL A 438 0.29 -11.26 22.02
N HIS A 439 1.40 -11.13 22.71
CA HIS A 439 2.16 -9.88 22.80
C HIS A 439 3.15 -9.81 21.66
N MET A 440 3.27 -8.67 20.99
CA MET A 440 4.20 -8.47 19.88
C MET A 440 4.72 -7.02 19.85
N PRO A 441 5.93 -6.80 19.28
CA PRO A 441 6.44 -5.45 19.07
C PRO A 441 5.56 -4.65 18.11
N LEU A 442 5.51 -3.33 18.29
CA LEU A 442 4.69 -2.42 17.47
C LEU A 442 4.92 -2.62 15.96
N PHE A 443 6.17 -2.84 15.55
CA PHE A 443 6.50 -3.05 14.14
C PHE A 443 5.88 -4.32 13.53
N ALA A 444 5.43 -5.27 14.36
CA ALA A 444 4.77 -6.48 13.87
C ALA A 444 3.48 -6.18 13.10
N ALA A 445 2.85 -5.00 13.32
CA ALA A 445 1.70 -4.54 12.53
C ALA A 445 1.97 -4.55 11.02
N ALA A 446 3.20 -4.26 10.59
CA ALA A 446 3.59 -4.26 9.18
C ALA A 446 3.79 -5.68 8.59
N PHE A 447 3.76 -6.71 9.44
CA PHE A 447 3.96 -8.11 9.07
C PHE A 447 2.79 -9.01 9.48
N MET A 448 1.62 -8.42 9.79
CA MET A 448 0.44 -9.17 10.22
C MET A 448 -0.10 -10.12 9.14
N ASP A 449 0.24 -9.90 7.88
CA ASP A 449 -0.01 -10.84 6.77
C ASP A 449 0.70 -12.20 6.96
N SER A 450 1.71 -12.27 7.83
CA SER A 450 2.43 -13.50 8.19
C SER A 450 1.92 -14.16 9.48
N PHE A 451 0.96 -13.54 10.19
CA PHE A 451 0.43 -14.07 11.45
C PHE A 451 -0.28 -15.42 11.26
N GLU A 452 -0.94 -15.59 10.11
CA GLU A 452 -1.56 -16.84 9.69
C GLU A 452 -1.29 -17.15 8.22
N ASP A 453 -1.26 -18.43 7.88
CA ASP A 453 -1.20 -18.87 6.49
C ASP A 453 -2.55 -18.65 5.79
N LYS A 454 -2.52 -17.94 4.68
CA LYS A 454 -3.69 -17.97 3.78
C LYS A 454 -3.91 -19.38 3.26
N PRO A 455 -5.14 -19.88 3.23
CA PRO A 455 -5.48 -21.17 2.62
C PRO A 455 -4.88 -21.27 1.21
N SER A 456 -4.43 -22.46 0.83
CA SER A 456 -3.72 -22.67 -0.44
C SER A 456 -4.52 -22.23 -1.67
N PHE A 457 -5.84 -22.36 -1.64
CA PHE A 457 -6.75 -21.93 -2.72
C PHE A 457 -6.90 -20.40 -2.83
N LEU A 458 -6.49 -19.63 -1.81
CA LEU A 458 -6.41 -18.15 -1.84
C LEU A 458 -5.01 -17.63 -2.17
N LYS A 459 -3.99 -18.51 -2.19
CA LYS A 459 -2.63 -18.10 -2.57
C LYS A 459 -2.59 -17.95 -4.10
N ARG A 460 -2.23 -16.76 -4.61
CA ARG A 460 -1.78 -16.66 -6.00
C ARG A 460 -0.61 -17.61 -6.18
N ARG A 461 -0.53 -18.34 -7.29
CA ARG A 461 0.70 -19.06 -7.64
C ARG A 461 1.83 -18.04 -7.64
N ALA A 462 2.75 -18.17 -6.70
CA ALA A 462 3.95 -17.36 -6.71
C ALA A 462 4.67 -17.64 -8.03
N ALA A 463 4.85 -16.63 -8.88
CA ALA A 463 5.85 -16.71 -9.92
C ALA A 463 7.17 -17.04 -9.22
N GLN A 464 7.84 -18.07 -9.67
CA GLN A 464 9.18 -18.42 -9.15
C GLN A 464 10.13 -17.31 -9.60
N HIS A 465 10.19 -16.23 -8.82
CA HIS A 465 11.18 -15.18 -9.03
C HIS A 465 12.54 -15.72 -8.60
N GLU A 466 13.27 -16.28 -9.57
CA GLU A 466 14.71 -16.39 -9.45
C GLU A 466 15.27 -14.97 -9.31
N THR A 467 15.97 -14.71 -8.20
CA THR A 467 16.63 -13.42 -7.99
C THR A 467 17.60 -13.14 -9.15
N PRO A 468 17.85 -11.87 -9.53
CA PRO A 468 18.79 -11.51 -10.58
C PRO A 468 20.17 -12.18 -10.43
N GLU A 469 20.62 -12.41 -9.19
CA GLU A 469 21.86 -13.13 -8.88
C GLU A 469 21.83 -14.61 -9.29
N ARG A 470 20.70 -15.30 -9.21
CA ARG A 470 20.57 -16.68 -9.71
C ARG A 470 20.61 -16.72 -11.23
N ARG A 471 20.00 -15.75 -11.94
CA ARG A 471 20.10 -15.64 -13.41
C ARG A 471 21.55 -15.41 -13.86
N THR A 472 22.31 -14.58 -13.13
CA THR A 472 23.70 -14.30 -13.45
C THR A 472 24.59 -15.53 -13.19
N ARG A 473 24.34 -16.30 -12.13
CA ARG A 473 25.04 -17.58 -11.86
C ARG A 473 24.70 -18.66 -12.89
N LEU A 474 23.43 -18.78 -13.30
CA LEU A 474 23.03 -19.72 -14.37
C LEU A 474 23.61 -19.33 -15.72
N ARG A 475 23.62 -18.04 -16.09
CA ARG A 475 24.27 -17.59 -17.33
C ARG A 475 25.78 -17.84 -17.32
N ARG A 476 26.48 -17.60 -16.21
CA ARG A 476 27.91 -17.95 -16.09
C ARG A 476 28.15 -19.46 -16.20
N ARG A 477 27.32 -20.30 -15.55
CA ARG A 477 27.42 -21.77 -15.70
C ARG A 477 27.13 -22.26 -17.11
N CYS A 478 26.21 -21.63 -17.84
CA CYS A 478 25.96 -21.96 -19.25
C CYS A 478 27.08 -21.46 -20.18
N GLN A 479 27.75 -20.36 -19.85
CA GLN A 479 28.93 -19.89 -20.62
C GLN A 479 30.18 -20.74 -20.34
N ASP A 480 30.38 -21.19 -19.11
CA ASP A 480 31.49 -22.06 -18.72
C ASP A 480 31.29 -23.51 -19.24
N ALA A 481 30.05 -23.94 -19.53
CA ALA A 481 29.76 -25.24 -20.14
C ALA A 481 29.91 -25.26 -21.68
N GLY A 482 30.07 -24.08 -22.31
CA GLY A 482 30.21 -23.92 -23.77
C GLY A 482 31.65 -23.90 -24.29
N SER A 483 32.68 -24.00 -23.42
CA SER A 483 34.10 -23.93 -23.80
C SER A 483 34.86 -25.23 -23.54
N PHE A 484 34.31 -26.38 -23.96
CA PHE A 484 35.09 -27.61 -24.12
C PHE A 484 34.95 -28.08 -25.56
N ASP A 485 35.86 -27.61 -26.40
CA ASP A 485 36.05 -28.13 -27.74
C ASP A 485 37.25 -29.10 -27.74
N GLY A 486 36.99 -30.28 -28.26
CA GLY A 486 37.99 -31.08 -28.94
C GLY A 486 38.95 -31.95 -28.14
N GLN A 487 38.57 -33.19 -27.81
CA GLN A 487 39.44 -34.35 -28.13
C GLN A 487 38.65 -35.67 -28.16
N ARG A 488 38.85 -36.44 -29.22
CA ARG A 488 38.24 -37.73 -29.53
C ARG A 488 38.70 -38.82 -28.55
N GLY A 489 37.80 -39.70 -28.13
CA GLY A 489 38.14 -40.96 -27.45
C GLY A 489 36.90 -41.77 -27.12
N SER A 490 36.66 -42.79 -27.93
CA SER A 490 35.93 -44.05 -27.84
C SER A 490 35.02 -44.39 -26.65
N MET A 491 33.81 -44.80 -27.02
CA MET A 491 32.94 -45.87 -26.50
C MET A 491 32.81 -46.14 -25.00
N GLY A 492 31.57 -46.06 -24.54
CA GLY A 492 31.10 -46.70 -23.33
C GLY A 492 29.60 -46.47 -23.15
N HIS A 493 28.80 -47.47 -23.55
CA HIS A 493 27.36 -47.49 -23.28
C HIS A 493 27.07 -47.53 -21.79
N VAL A 494 26.31 -46.59 -21.26
CA VAL A 494 25.65 -46.73 -19.96
C VAL A 494 24.15 -46.50 -20.14
N PHE A 495 23.42 -47.57 -19.92
CA PHE A 495 21.95 -47.61 -19.81
C PHE A 495 21.48 -46.82 -18.60
N ILE A 496 20.49 -45.95 -18.79
CA ILE A 496 19.70 -45.36 -17.70
C ILE A 496 18.27 -45.92 -17.81
N PRO A 497 17.71 -46.56 -16.77
CA PRO A 497 16.37 -47.13 -16.86
C PRO A 497 15.29 -46.08 -16.67
N TRP A 498 14.27 -46.16 -17.50
CA TRP A 498 13.01 -45.42 -17.38
C TRP A 498 12.21 -45.92 -16.18
N PHE A 499 11.75 -45.01 -15.34
CA PHE A 499 10.68 -45.27 -14.37
C PHE A 499 9.32 -44.90 -14.98
N ALA A 500 8.45 -45.90 -15.06
CA ALA A 500 7.04 -45.77 -15.41
C ALA A 500 6.21 -45.37 -14.18
N PRO A 501 5.08 -44.66 -14.35
CA PRO A 501 4.18 -44.33 -13.25
C PRO A 501 3.27 -45.50 -12.87
N PRO A 502 2.80 -45.60 -11.60
CA PRO A 502 1.97 -46.72 -11.17
C PRO A 502 0.51 -46.57 -11.64
N MET A 503 -0.02 -47.73 -12.10
CA MET A 503 -1.43 -47.92 -12.44
C MET A 503 -2.36 -47.77 -11.23
N ARG A 504 -3.52 -47.21 -11.49
CA ARG A 504 -4.69 -47.24 -10.59
C ARG A 504 -5.20 -48.68 -10.48
N ALA A 505 -5.37 -49.15 -9.25
CA ALA A 505 -6.17 -50.33 -8.96
C ALA A 505 -7.60 -49.88 -8.63
N THR A 506 -8.55 -50.39 -9.40
CA THR A 506 -9.98 -50.43 -9.15
C THR A 506 -10.25 -51.70 -8.35
N VAL A 507 -10.96 -51.59 -7.21
CA VAL A 507 -11.63 -52.73 -6.58
C VAL A 507 -13.02 -52.31 -6.21
N ALA A 508 -13.92 -53.15 -6.61
CA ALA A 508 -15.33 -53.37 -6.42
C ALA A 508 -16.05 -52.67 -5.27
#